data_145545642a74504c488e7a1b4cf08e78
#
_entry.id   145545642a74504c488e7a1b4cf08e78
#
_cell.length_a   1.000
_cell.length_b   1.000
_cell.length_c   1.000
_cell.angle_alpha   90.00
_cell.angle_beta   90.00
_cell.angle_gamma   90.00
#
_symmetry.space_group_name_H-M   'P 1'
#
loop_
_entity.id
_entity.type
_entity.pdbx_description
1 polymer ?
#
loop_
_entity_poly.entity_id
_entity_poly.type
_entity_poly.pdbx_seq_one_letter_code
_entity_poly.pdbx_strand_id
1 'polypeptide(L)'
;MIYNMKLKNKPFEMIKKGTKTIELRLNDEKRKLINEKDIIIFENMITKELIKTEVIRLHKYPSFEKLYKHFDKSALGYEEDEIANPCDMDIYYPKEKQEKYSVLGIEIKLLNKDKKEIIYNYDNIDISDINNVVRRAKIVIENTSNELILCHSDNNYHLLGGHVDSDETDIECLNREILEEAGVDLNIKSLDPFMTIKYLNKNYPKLDVNTLSIANYYYLINDIKPDLNNQRLEVGELKGNFKLVFIDRDKVVDILEESLINATRKGVTQDTIEAIKQYLYNLD
;
A
#
# COMPACT_ATOMS: atom_id res chain seq x y z
N MET A 1 16.83 -10.21 8.73
CA MET A 1 16.17 -11.09 7.73
C MET A 1 14.73 -10.68 7.54
N ILE A 2 14.03 -11.13 6.44
CA ILE A 2 12.61 -10.81 6.20
C ILE A 2 11.78 -12.08 6.35
N TYR A 3 10.68 -11.98 7.08
CA TYR A 3 9.73 -13.09 7.29
C TYR A 3 8.34 -12.66 6.84
N ASN A 4 7.61 -13.57 6.16
CA ASN A 4 6.24 -13.33 5.74
C ASN A 4 5.27 -14.08 6.67
N MET A 5 4.24 -13.39 7.17
CA MET A 5 3.20 -13.96 8.01
C MET A 5 1.82 -13.49 7.56
N LYS A 6 0.80 -14.33 7.76
CA LYS A 6 -0.60 -13.99 7.46
C LYS A 6 -1.35 -13.68 8.73
N LEU A 7 -2.23 -12.67 8.66
CA LEU A 7 -3.11 -12.26 9.74
C LEU A 7 -4.57 -12.20 9.27
N LYS A 8 -5.48 -12.47 10.18
CA LYS A 8 -6.89 -12.13 10.00
C LYS A 8 -7.04 -10.60 10.00
N ASN A 9 -8.16 -10.12 9.47
CA ASN A 9 -8.39 -8.68 9.29
C ASN A 9 -8.24 -7.89 10.60
N LYS A 10 -8.88 -8.31 11.69
CA LYS A 10 -8.86 -7.57 12.96
C LYS A 10 -7.43 -7.35 13.50
N PRO A 11 -6.60 -8.38 13.77
CA PRO A 11 -5.24 -8.17 14.25
C PRO A 11 -4.37 -7.40 13.26
N PHE A 12 -4.60 -7.53 11.95
CA PHE A 12 -3.90 -6.75 10.93
C PHE A 12 -4.20 -5.25 11.08
N GLU A 13 -5.48 -4.87 11.14
CA GLU A 13 -5.89 -3.48 11.30
C GLU A 13 -5.39 -2.86 12.62
N MET A 14 -5.35 -3.64 13.69
CA MET A 14 -4.84 -3.17 14.97
C MET A 14 -3.32 -2.93 14.94
N ILE A 15 -2.53 -3.76 14.24
CA ILE A 15 -1.10 -3.50 14.01
C ILE A 15 -0.95 -2.25 13.14
N LYS A 16 -1.73 -2.12 12.07
CA LYS A 16 -1.74 -0.96 11.18
C LYS A 16 -2.05 0.34 11.91
N LYS A 17 -2.97 0.31 12.88
CA LYS A 17 -3.27 1.45 13.76
C LYS A 17 -2.22 1.68 14.87
N GLY A 18 -1.29 0.76 15.05
CA GLY A 18 -0.27 0.84 16.11
C GLY A 18 -0.77 0.46 17.50
N THR A 19 -2.02 -0.01 17.66
CA THR A 19 -2.57 -0.44 18.97
C THR A 19 -2.09 -1.82 19.37
N LYS A 20 -2.03 -2.77 18.41
CA LYS A 20 -1.45 -4.08 18.65
C LYS A 20 0.06 -4.04 18.36
N THR A 21 0.86 -4.24 19.40
CA THR A 21 2.33 -4.22 19.31
C THR A 21 2.98 -5.55 19.65
N ILE A 22 2.22 -6.53 20.12
CA ILE A 22 2.71 -7.88 20.45
C ILE A 22 2.01 -8.90 19.55
N GLU A 23 2.75 -9.51 18.65
CA GLU A 23 2.26 -10.61 17.85
C GLU A 23 2.48 -11.94 18.57
N LEU A 24 1.44 -12.77 18.62
CA LEU A 24 1.39 -13.99 19.44
C LEU A 24 1.65 -15.24 18.60
N ARG A 25 2.69 -15.99 18.92
CA ARG A 25 3.09 -17.20 18.18
C ARG A 25 3.58 -18.30 19.14
N LEU A 26 3.68 -19.53 18.63
CA LEU A 26 4.51 -20.56 19.30
C LEU A 26 6.00 -20.26 19.01
N ASN A 27 6.84 -20.61 19.97
CA ASN A 27 8.30 -20.55 19.81
C ASN A 27 8.79 -21.83 19.11
N ASP A 28 8.18 -22.14 17.95
CA ASP A 28 8.54 -23.31 17.12
C ASP A 28 9.82 -23.10 16.32
N GLU A 29 10.25 -24.12 15.58
CA GLU A 29 11.54 -24.11 14.85
C GLU A 29 11.65 -22.95 13.84
N LYS A 30 10.52 -22.53 13.25
CA LYS A 30 10.51 -21.41 12.30
C LYS A 30 10.67 -20.07 13.01
N ARG A 31 10.02 -19.89 14.17
CA ARG A 31 10.01 -18.62 14.92
C ARG A 31 11.27 -18.44 15.77
N LYS A 32 11.96 -19.54 16.12
CA LYS A 32 13.29 -19.48 16.77
C LYS A 32 14.37 -18.80 15.93
N LEU A 33 14.15 -18.71 14.61
CA LEU A 33 15.08 -18.06 13.69
C LEU A 33 14.95 -16.54 13.66
N ILE A 34 13.84 -16.00 14.20
CA ILE A 34 13.57 -14.57 14.23
C ILE A 34 14.46 -13.91 15.28
N ASN A 35 15.05 -12.79 14.94
CA ASN A 35 15.89 -11.99 15.81
C ASN A 35 15.37 -10.54 15.91
N GLU A 36 15.82 -9.81 16.92
CA GLU A 36 15.60 -8.36 17.02
C GLU A 36 16.19 -7.67 15.79
N LYS A 37 15.52 -6.64 15.30
CA LYS A 37 15.78 -5.91 14.04
C LYS A 37 15.46 -6.68 12.76
N ASP A 38 14.95 -7.89 12.85
CA ASP A 38 14.39 -8.56 11.67
C ASP A 38 13.09 -7.87 11.24
N ILE A 39 12.73 -8.03 9.97
CA ILE A 39 11.51 -7.49 9.40
C ILE A 39 10.46 -8.59 9.28
N ILE A 40 9.24 -8.28 9.70
CA ILE A 40 8.09 -9.14 9.43
C ILE A 40 7.12 -8.38 8.53
N ILE A 41 6.80 -8.99 7.39
CA ILE A 41 5.74 -8.53 6.48
C ILE A 41 4.48 -9.32 6.81
N PHE A 42 3.45 -8.64 7.25
CA PHE A 42 2.13 -9.22 7.49
C PHE A 42 1.23 -9.01 6.29
N GLU A 43 0.62 -10.09 5.80
CA GLU A 43 -0.42 -10.08 4.77
C GLU A 43 -1.80 -10.18 5.43
N ASN A 44 -2.70 -9.27 5.11
CA ASN A 44 -4.12 -9.40 5.45
C ASN A 44 -4.74 -10.52 4.61
N MET A 45 -5.31 -11.53 5.27
CA MET A 45 -5.89 -12.69 4.57
C MET A 45 -7.09 -12.35 3.68
N ILE A 46 -7.76 -11.23 3.95
CA ILE A 46 -8.97 -10.78 3.21
C ILE A 46 -8.59 -9.79 2.11
N THR A 47 -7.95 -8.66 2.50
CA THR A 47 -7.67 -7.54 1.58
C THR A 47 -6.39 -7.74 0.77
N LYS A 48 -5.54 -8.70 1.16
CA LYS A 48 -4.19 -8.93 0.61
C LYS A 48 -3.20 -7.78 0.84
N GLU A 49 -3.62 -6.76 1.57
CA GLU A 49 -2.76 -5.66 1.96
C GLU A 49 -1.57 -6.15 2.79
N LEU A 50 -0.44 -5.50 2.62
CA LEU A 50 0.81 -5.81 3.33
C LEU A 50 1.18 -4.66 4.27
N ILE A 51 1.63 -5.00 5.48
CA ILE A 51 2.29 -4.08 6.39
C ILE A 51 3.64 -4.63 6.80
N LYS A 52 4.62 -3.74 6.92
CA LYS A 52 6.00 -4.07 7.29
C LYS A 52 6.24 -3.65 8.74
N THR A 53 6.80 -4.52 9.53
CA THR A 53 7.12 -4.26 10.94
C THR A 53 8.55 -4.66 11.25
N GLU A 54 9.19 -3.94 12.16
CA GLU A 54 10.49 -4.31 12.73
C GLU A 54 10.26 -5.08 14.03
N VAL A 55 11.02 -6.14 14.24
CA VAL A 55 11.06 -6.88 15.51
C VAL A 55 11.89 -6.08 16.52
N ILE A 56 11.22 -5.56 17.55
CA ILE A 56 11.88 -4.79 18.61
C ILE A 56 12.45 -5.71 19.67
N ARG A 57 11.67 -6.72 20.08
CA ARG A 57 12.07 -7.66 21.13
C ARG A 57 11.30 -8.97 21.03
N LEU A 58 11.91 -10.03 21.55
CA LEU A 58 11.32 -11.37 21.62
C LEU A 58 11.09 -11.77 23.08
N HIS A 59 9.83 -12.00 23.42
CA HIS A 59 9.41 -12.36 24.78
C HIS A 59 8.95 -13.81 24.84
N LYS A 60 9.75 -14.67 25.51
CA LYS A 60 9.49 -16.11 25.63
C LYS A 60 8.81 -16.43 26.95
N TYR A 61 7.70 -17.16 26.89
CA TYR A 61 6.95 -17.60 28.07
C TYR A 61 6.54 -19.06 27.94
N PRO A 62 6.33 -19.77 29.07
CA PRO A 62 5.91 -21.17 29.03
C PRO A 62 4.48 -21.36 28.48
N SER A 63 3.61 -20.35 28.61
CA SER A 63 2.23 -20.40 28.13
C SER A 63 1.69 -19.00 27.83
N PHE A 64 0.61 -18.90 27.03
CA PHE A 64 -0.08 -17.64 26.83
C PHE A 64 -0.66 -17.05 28.12
N GLU A 65 -1.09 -17.88 29.08
CA GLU A 65 -1.54 -17.42 30.38
C GLU A 65 -0.47 -16.59 31.12
N LYS A 66 0.80 -17.02 31.03
CA LYS A 66 1.91 -16.26 31.61
C LYS A 66 2.24 -15.01 30.81
N LEU A 67 2.19 -15.08 29.49
CA LEU A 67 2.45 -13.95 28.61
C LEU A 67 1.43 -12.82 28.82
N TYR A 68 0.14 -13.14 28.88
CA TYR A 68 -0.93 -12.15 29.03
C TYR A 68 -0.85 -11.33 30.34
N LYS A 69 -0.17 -11.84 31.36
CA LYS A 69 0.04 -11.11 32.63
C LYS A 69 1.08 -9.97 32.51
N HIS A 70 1.82 -9.90 31.42
CA HIS A 70 2.92 -8.95 31.26
C HIS A 70 2.66 -7.84 30.24
N PHE A 71 1.56 -7.91 29.51
CA PHE A 71 1.22 -6.95 28.47
C PHE A 71 -0.21 -6.45 28.62
N ASP A 72 -0.41 -5.19 28.28
CA ASP A 72 -1.74 -4.60 28.21
C ASP A 72 -2.57 -5.28 27.12
N LYS A 73 -3.87 -5.38 27.33
CA LYS A 73 -4.79 -6.05 26.42
C LYS A 73 -4.78 -5.45 25.00
N SER A 74 -4.62 -4.14 24.88
CA SER A 74 -4.52 -3.45 23.59
C SER A 74 -3.28 -3.89 22.80
N ALA A 75 -2.13 -3.99 23.48
CA ALA A 75 -0.90 -4.48 22.87
C ALA A 75 -1.03 -5.92 22.35
N LEU A 76 -1.86 -6.75 22.98
CA LEU A 76 -2.15 -8.13 22.59
C LEU A 76 -3.17 -8.23 21.44
N GLY A 77 -3.89 -7.14 21.12
CA GLY A 77 -4.86 -7.08 20.03
C GLY A 77 -6.32 -7.20 20.46
N TYR A 78 -6.65 -6.69 21.65
CA TYR A 78 -8.02 -6.57 22.15
C TYR A 78 -8.47 -5.11 22.16
N GLU A 79 -9.73 -4.87 21.86
CA GLU A 79 -10.36 -3.56 21.91
C GLU A 79 -10.66 -3.16 23.37
N GLU A 80 -11.03 -1.89 23.58
CA GLU A 80 -11.25 -1.35 24.92
C GLU A 80 -12.41 -2.03 25.68
N ASP A 81 -13.44 -2.46 24.97
CA ASP A 81 -14.62 -3.16 25.49
C ASP A 81 -14.45 -4.69 25.58
N GLU A 82 -13.36 -5.25 25.08
CA GLU A 82 -13.09 -6.68 25.11
C GLU A 82 -12.35 -7.12 26.38
N ILE A 83 -12.60 -8.36 26.77
CA ILE A 83 -11.87 -9.03 27.87
C ILE A 83 -10.78 -9.89 27.25
N ALA A 84 -9.52 -9.58 27.55
CA ALA A 84 -8.39 -10.39 27.11
C ALA A 84 -8.38 -11.75 27.83
N ASN A 85 -8.55 -12.82 27.06
CA ASN A 85 -8.57 -14.18 27.57
C ASN A 85 -7.47 -15.03 26.92
N PRO A 86 -6.48 -15.53 27.68
CA PRO A 86 -5.42 -16.39 27.14
C PRO A 86 -5.95 -17.65 26.44
N CYS A 87 -7.13 -18.15 26.82
CA CYS A 87 -7.75 -19.31 26.18
C CYS A 87 -8.21 -19.05 24.74
N ASP A 88 -8.32 -17.79 24.30
CA ASP A 88 -8.62 -17.45 22.91
C ASP A 88 -7.53 -17.96 21.97
N MET A 89 -6.31 -18.14 22.48
CA MET A 89 -5.19 -18.68 21.73
C MET A 89 -5.24 -20.21 21.60
N ASP A 90 -6.01 -20.92 22.41
CA ASP A 90 -6.09 -22.39 22.38
C ASP A 90 -6.71 -22.91 21.07
N ILE A 91 -7.55 -22.09 20.41
CA ILE A 91 -8.13 -22.37 19.09
C ILE A 91 -7.03 -22.48 18.01
N TYR A 92 -5.97 -21.67 18.14
CA TYR A 92 -4.85 -21.63 17.18
C TYR A 92 -3.69 -22.53 17.62
N TYR A 93 -3.48 -22.63 18.95
CA TYR A 93 -2.33 -23.29 19.57
C TYR A 93 -2.76 -24.10 20.76
N PRO A 94 -3.18 -25.37 20.57
CA PRO A 94 -3.57 -26.27 21.67
C PRO A 94 -2.52 -26.36 22.78
N LYS A 95 -2.92 -26.56 24.02
CA LYS A 95 -2.03 -26.55 25.21
C LYS A 95 -0.83 -27.47 25.08
N GLU A 96 -1.00 -28.65 24.50
CA GLU A 96 0.08 -29.60 24.21
C GLU A 96 1.19 -28.99 23.34
N LYS A 97 0.81 -28.14 22.38
CA LYS A 97 1.79 -27.42 21.54
C LYS A 97 2.46 -26.27 22.29
N GLN A 98 1.70 -25.58 23.17
CA GLN A 98 2.28 -24.57 24.04
C GLN A 98 3.32 -25.16 24.99
N GLU A 99 3.04 -26.31 25.59
CA GLU A 99 3.97 -27.05 26.47
C GLU A 99 5.20 -27.53 25.70
N LYS A 100 5.01 -28.05 24.49
CA LYS A 100 6.11 -28.57 23.65
C LYS A 100 7.08 -27.47 23.17
N TYR A 101 6.56 -26.35 22.73
CA TYR A 101 7.36 -25.31 22.05
C TYR A 101 7.55 -24.04 22.88
N SER A 102 6.82 -23.87 23.97
CA SER A 102 6.62 -22.60 24.65
C SER A 102 5.93 -21.55 23.70
N VAL A 103 5.68 -20.35 24.20
CA VAL A 103 5.04 -19.28 23.43
C VAL A 103 5.96 -18.09 23.28
N LEU A 104 5.74 -17.34 22.22
CA LEU A 104 6.53 -16.18 21.85
C LEU A 104 5.63 -14.98 21.62
N GLY A 105 5.85 -13.92 22.39
CA GLY A 105 5.38 -12.58 22.09
C GLY A 105 6.45 -11.88 21.27
N ILE A 106 6.15 -11.57 20.02
CA ILE A 106 7.03 -10.81 19.14
C ILE A 106 6.63 -9.36 19.28
N GLU A 107 7.44 -8.57 19.97
CA GLU A 107 7.23 -7.13 20.06
C GLU A 107 7.65 -6.49 18.73
N ILE A 108 6.69 -5.81 18.12
CA ILE A 108 6.85 -5.25 16.77
C ILE A 108 6.58 -3.75 16.79
N LYS A 109 7.29 -3.04 15.97
CA LYS A 109 7.03 -1.64 15.63
C LYS A 109 6.63 -1.57 14.16
N LEU A 110 5.47 -1.00 13.90
CA LEU A 110 5.06 -0.70 12.53
C LEU A 110 6.12 0.23 11.94
N LEU A 111 6.69 -0.18 10.83
CA LEU A 111 7.50 0.70 10.02
C LEU A 111 6.51 1.58 9.25
N ASN A 112 6.03 2.62 9.94
CA ASN A 112 5.26 3.66 9.28
C ASN A 112 6.16 4.26 8.23
N LYS A 113 5.79 4.02 7.01
CA LYS A 113 6.33 4.79 5.92
C LYS A 113 5.64 6.14 6.01
N ASP A 114 6.41 7.15 6.35
CA ASP A 114 5.92 8.52 6.30
C ASP A 114 5.32 8.72 4.92
N LYS A 115 4.01 9.00 4.89
CA LYS A 115 3.34 9.35 3.65
C LYS A 115 4.07 10.55 3.07
N LYS A 116 4.76 10.36 1.96
CA LYS A 116 5.46 11.45 1.28
C LYS A 116 4.43 12.42 0.71
N GLU A 117 4.54 13.68 1.06
CA GLU A 117 3.77 14.74 0.42
C GLU A 117 4.70 15.66 -0.34
N ILE A 118 4.39 15.91 -1.61
CA ILE A 118 5.10 16.85 -2.48
C ILE A 118 4.11 17.93 -2.89
N ILE A 119 4.48 19.20 -2.71
CA ILE A 119 3.63 20.33 -3.07
C ILE A 119 4.39 21.23 -4.05
N TYR A 120 3.81 21.39 -5.23
CA TYR A 120 4.27 22.30 -6.25
C TYR A 120 3.36 23.53 -6.32
N ASN A 121 3.91 24.71 -6.04
CA ASN A 121 3.21 25.99 -6.09
C ASN A 121 4.12 27.02 -6.79
N TYR A 122 4.26 26.86 -8.10
CA TYR A 122 5.14 27.73 -8.90
C TYR A 122 4.58 29.15 -9.05
N ASP A 123 3.26 29.29 -8.97
CA ASP A 123 2.57 30.57 -9.12
C ASP A 123 2.42 31.34 -7.79
N ASN A 124 2.89 30.77 -6.67
CA ASN A 124 2.75 31.32 -5.32
C ASN A 124 1.29 31.70 -4.96
N ILE A 125 0.36 30.79 -5.25
CA ILE A 125 -1.07 30.96 -4.96
C ILE A 125 -1.30 30.75 -3.46
N ASP A 126 -2.10 31.61 -2.84
CA ASP A 126 -2.62 31.33 -1.50
C ASP A 126 -3.70 30.25 -1.55
N ILE A 127 -3.71 29.39 -0.54
CA ILE A 127 -4.72 28.32 -0.45
C ILE A 127 -6.16 28.88 -0.42
N SER A 128 -6.35 30.08 0.15
CA SER A 128 -7.63 30.77 0.16
C SER A 128 -8.14 31.19 -1.22
N ASP A 129 -7.24 31.28 -2.22
CA ASP A 129 -7.60 31.67 -3.59
C ASP A 129 -7.99 30.48 -4.46
N ILE A 130 -7.92 29.25 -3.93
CA ILE A 130 -8.33 28.03 -4.63
C ILE A 130 -9.85 27.98 -4.74
N ASN A 131 -10.35 27.87 -5.95
CA ASN A 131 -11.78 27.77 -6.25
C ASN A 131 -12.16 26.53 -7.07
N ASN A 132 -11.18 25.68 -7.38
CA ASN A 132 -11.39 24.40 -8.05
C ASN A 132 -10.47 23.33 -7.44
N VAL A 133 -10.98 22.11 -7.23
CA VAL A 133 -10.21 20.98 -6.73
C VAL A 133 -10.38 19.80 -7.67
N VAL A 134 -9.26 19.22 -8.06
CA VAL A 134 -9.19 18.03 -8.92
C VAL A 134 -8.48 16.92 -8.17
N ARG A 135 -9.11 15.75 -8.07
CA ARG A 135 -8.54 14.59 -7.39
C ARG A 135 -8.18 13.48 -8.40
N ARG A 136 -7.11 12.77 -8.12
CA ARG A 136 -6.70 11.57 -8.87
C ARG A 136 -6.25 10.49 -7.90
N ALA A 137 -6.58 9.26 -8.23
CA ALA A 137 -6.08 8.08 -7.55
C ALA A 137 -5.24 7.25 -8.53
N LYS A 138 -4.02 6.91 -8.16
CA LYS A 138 -3.07 6.15 -8.97
C LYS A 138 -2.49 5.00 -8.16
N ILE A 139 -2.23 3.86 -8.82
CA ILE A 139 -1.77 2.67 -8.10
C ILE A 139 -0.55 2.04 -8.78
N VAL A 140 0.47 1.72 -7.97
CA VAL A 140 1.56 0.83 -8.33
C VAL A 140 1.08 -0.60 -8.10
N ILE A 141 1.04 -1.43 -9.14
CA ILE A 141 0.76 -2.86 -9.00
C ILE A 141 2.05 -3.60 -9.34
N GLU A 142 2.55 -4.38 -8.39
CA GLU A 142 3.71 -5.26 -8.58
C GLU A 142 3.23 -6.72 -8.53
N ASN A 143 3.70 -7.54 -9.47
CA ASN A 143 3.41 -8.97 -9.45
C ASN A 143 4.45 -9.75 -8.61
N THR A 144 4.20 -11.04 -8.37
CA THR A 144 5.10 -11.90 -7.59
C THR A 144 6.42 -12.19 -8.30
N SER A 145 6.56 -11.83 -9.57
CA SER A 145 7.80 -11.91 -10.36
C SER A 145 8.64 -10.62 -10.29
N ASN A 146 8.27 -9.66 -9.42
CA ASN A 146 8.90 -8.34 -9.27
C ASN A 146 8.79 -7.46 -10.52
N GLU A 147 7.71 -7.57 -11.29
CA GLU A 147 7.42 -6.68 -12.40
C GLU A 147 6.33 -5.69 -12.01
N LEU A 148 6.52 -4.42 -12.34
CA LEU A 148 5.51 -3.37 -12.19
C LEU A 148 4.67 -3.27 -13.47
N ILE A 149 3.36 -3.08 -13.28
CA ILE A 149 2.42 -2.88 -14.37
C ILE A 149 2.22 -1.40 -14.56
N LEU A 150 2.51 -0.93 -15.79
CA LEU A 150 2.34 0.46 -16.18
C LEU A 150 1.48 0.57 -17.44
N CYS A 151 0.83 1.71 -17.57
CA CYS A 151 0.18 2.14 -18.80
C CYS A 151 1.20 2.89 -19.66
N HIS A 152 1.17 2.65 -20.97
CA HIS A 152 1.96 3.38 -21.95
C HIS A 152 1.05 3.89 -23.07
N SER A 153 0.99 5.20 -23.27
CA SER A 153 0.25 5.85 -24.36
C SER A 153 0.93 7.16 -24.77
N ASP A 154 0.91 7.50 -26.05
CA ASP A 154 1.52 8.72 -26.61
C ASP A 154 2.96 8.99 -26.12
N ASN A 155 3.78 7.95 -26.05
CA ASN A 155 5.14 7.98 -25.49
C ASN A 155 5.23 8.40 -24.00
N ASN A 156 4.15 8.29 -23.25
CA ASN A 156 4.16 8.53 -21.81
C ASN A 156 3.93 7.23 -21.07
N TYR A 157 4.67 7.06 -19.98
CA TYR A 157 4.37 6.04 -18.98
C TYR A 157 3.58 6.66 -17.82
N HIS A 158 2.57 5.94 -17.38
CA HIS A 158 1.80 6.32 -16.20
C HIS A 158 1.31 5.09 -15.43
N LEU A 159 0.93 5.29 -14.18
CA LEU A 159 0.33 4.26 -13.35
C LEU A 159 -1.15 4.09 -13.71
N LEU A 160 -1.69 2.88 -13.48
CA LEU A 160 -3.13 2.66 -13.55
C LEU A 160 -3.86 3.60 -12.60
N GLY A 161 -5.10 3.98 -13.00
CA GLY A 161 -5.93 4.89 -12.24
C GLY A 161 -6.14 6.23 -12.95
N GLY A 162 -7.05 7.04 -12.45
CA GLY A 162 -7.52 8.24 -13.13
C GLY A 162 -8.08 9.33 -12.25
N HIS A 163 -9.03 10.01 -12.79
CA HIS A 163 -9.77 11.08 -12.15
C HIS A 163 -10.77 10.50 -11.15
N VAL A 164 -10.83 11.08 -9.97
CA VAL A 164 -11.82 10.70 -8.95
C VAL A 164 -13.06 11.55 -9.17
N ASP A 165 -14.17 10.94 -9.51
CA ASP A 165 -15.44 11.61 -9.72
C ASP A 165 -16.00 12.20 -8.42
N SER A 166 -16.97 13.14 -8.52
CA SER A 166 -17.47 13.89 -7.36
C SER A 166 -18.05 13.02 -6.25
N ASP A 167 -18.67 11.91 -6.63
CA ASP A 167 -19.36 10.99 -5.71
C ASP A 167 -18.55 9.72 -5.43
N GLU A 168 -17.28 9.70 -5.84
CA GLU A 168 -16.40 8.55 -5.80
C GLU A 168 -15.31 8.71 -4.73
N THR A 169 -15.01 7.64 -4.01
CA THR A 169 -13.80 7.55 -3.19
C THR A 169 -12.60 7.18 -4.04
N ASP A 170 -11.39 7.42 -3.56
CA ASP A 170 -10.16 7.02 -4.26
C ASP A 170 -10.12 5.50 -4.55
N ILE A 171 -10.68 4.67 -3.65
CA ILE A 171 -10.70 3.20 -3.81
C ILE A 171 -11.71 2.77 -4.86
N GLU A 172 -12.88 3.42 -4.94
CA GLU A 172 -13.86 3.17 -5.99
C GLU A 172 -13.30 3.58 -7.35
N CYS A 173 -12.63 4.74 -7.43
CA CYS A 173 -11.90 5.18 -8.62
C CYS A 173 -10.87 4.13 -9.07
N LEU A 174 -10.02 3.65 -8.17
CA LEU A 174 -9.02 2.64 -8.51
C LEU A 174 -9.66 1.35 -9.04
N ASN A 175 -10.74 0.87 -8.42
CA ASN A 175 -11.44 -0.33 -8.92
C ASN A 175 -12.04 -0.11 -10.32
N ARG A 176 -12.67 1.04 -10.56
CA ARG A 176 -13.23 1.41 -11.86
C ARG A 176 -12.15 1.50 -12.93
N GLU A 177 -11.09 2.27 -12.66
CA GLU A 177 -9.99 2.49 -13.61
C GLU A 177 -9.22 1.21 -13.93
N ILE A 178 -8.95 0.34 -12.94
CA ILE A 178 -8.31 -0.97 -13.18
C ILE A 178 -9.20 -1.85 -14.06
N LEU A 179 -10.52 -1.82 -13.85
CA LEU A 179 -11.46 -2.54 -14.70
C LEU A 179 -11.46 -1.97 -16.13
N GLU A 180 -11.42 -0.65 -16.28
CA GLU A 180 -11.39 0.02 -17.59
C GLU A 180 -10.07 -0.19 -18.32
N GLU A 181 -8.94 0.05 -17.66
CA GLU A 181 -7.60 0.00 -18.26
C GLU A 181 -7.03 -1.43 -18.37
N ALA A 182 -7.33 -2.31 -17.41
CA ALA A 182 -6.79 -3.69 -17.40
C ALA A 182 -7.84 -4.78 -17.65
N GLY A 183 -9.14 -4.45 -17.67
CA GLY A 183 -10.22 -5.41 -17.85
C GLY A 183 -10.44 -6.34 -16.64
N VAL A 184 -9.88 -6.02 -15.48
CA VAL A 184 -9.86 -6.89 -14.29
C VAL A 184 -10.56 -6.23 -13.11
N ASP A 185 -11.51 -6.91 -12.51
CA ASP A 185 -12.14 -6.50 -11.25
C ASP A 185 -11.34 -7.03 -10.05
N LEU A 186 -10.60 -6.17 -9.37
CA LEU A 186 -9.80 -6.53 -8.18
C LEU A 186 -10.60 -6.45 -6.89
N ASN A 187 -11.73 -5.73 -6.88
CA ASN A 187 -12.59 -5.54 -5.71
C ASN A 187 -11.80 -5.10 -4.46
N ILE A 188 -10.90 -4.14 -4.62
CA ILE A 188 -10.10 -3.55 -3.55
C ILE A 188 -11.06 -2.92 -2.53
N LYS A 189 -10.88 -3.24 -1.24
CA LYS A 189 -11.75 -2.73 -0.17
C LYS A 189 -11.15 -1.55 0.57
N SER A 190 -9.84 -1.54 0.74
CA SER A 190 -9.15 -0.51 1.50
C SER A 190 -7.66 -0.52 1.15
N LEU A 191 -7.09 0.65 0.92
CA LEU A 191 -5.66 0.91 0.83
C LEU A 191 -5.38 2.29 1.42
N ASP A 192 -4.20 2.50 1.97
CA ASP A 192 -3.73 3.82 2.36
C ASP A 192 -2.75 4.36 1.34
N PRO A 193 -2.85 5.64 0.98
CA PRO A 193 -1.91 6.24 0.06
C PRO A 193 -0.53 6.36 0.72
N PHE A 194 0.52 5.92 0.02
CA PHE A 194 1.90 6.05 0.47
C PHE A 194 2.55 7.37 0.05
N MET A 195 1.96 8.05 -0.93
CA MET A 195 2.43 9.34 -1.42
C MET A 195 1.25 10.20 -1.91
N THR A 196 1.40 11.50 -1.78
CA THR A 196 0.50 12.49 -2.38
C THR A 196 1.32 13.56 -3.09
N ILE A 197 0.95 13.91 -4.32
CA ILE A 197 1.47 15.07 -5.04
C ILE A 197 0.35 16.09 -5.18
N LYS A 198 0.66 17.35 -4.85
CA LYS A 198 -0.25 18.48 -4.98
C LYS A 198 0.33 19.53 -5.91
N TYR A 199 -0.49 20.04 -6.81
CA TYR A 199 -0.17 21.17 -7.68
C TYR A 199 -1.16 22.30 -7.43
N LEU A 200 -0.66 23.49 -7.16
CA LEU A 200 -1.46 24.71 -7.12
C LEU A 200 -1.17 25.48 -8.42
N ASN A 201 -2.21 25.61 -9.26
CA ASN A 201 -2.11 26.21 -10.58
C ASN A 201 -3.05 27.41 -10.70
N LYS A 202 -2.52 28.58 -11.04
CA LYS A 202 -3.29 29.80 -11.27
C LYS A 202 -3.86 29.80 -12.67
N ASN A 203 -5.12 30.27 -12.80
CA ASN A 203 -5.80 30.38 -14.10
C ASN A 203 -5.80 29.09 -14.92
N TYR A 204 -6.03 27.96 -14.27
CA TYR A 204 -6.07 26.64 -14.90
C TYR A 204 -7.34 25.88 -14.51
N PRO A 205 -8.06 25.25 -15.47
CA PRO A 205 -7.77 25.14 -16.91
C PRO A 205 -8.13 26.40 -17.73
N LYS A 206 -8.67 27.43 -17.08
CA LYS A 206 -9.05 28.70 -17.75
C LYS A 206 -8.84 29.88 -16.82
N LEU A 207 -8.95 31.09 -17.36
CA LEU A 207 -8.84 32.33 -16.59
C LEU A 207 -9.81 32.32 -15.40
N ASP A 208 -9.38 32.89 -14.26
CA ASP A 208 -10.11 32.99 -12.98
C ASP A 208 -10.42 31.64 -12.30
N VAL A 209 -9.85 30.56 -12.78
CA VAL A 209 -9.91 29.25 -12.11
C VAL A 209 -8.54 28.92 -11.51
N ASN A 210 -8.47 28.91 -10.19
CA ASN A 210 -7.28 28.49 -9.46
C ASN A 210 -7.49 27.06 -8.95
N THR A 211 -6.72 26.13 -9.45
CA THR A 211 -6.93 24.71 -9.22
C THR A 211 -5.90 24.13 -8.26
N LEU A 212 -6.37 23.44 -7.22
CA LEU A 212 -5.61 22.48 -6.44
C LEU A 212 -5.81 21.07 -7.05
N SER A 213 -4.78 20.56 -7.69
CA SER A 213 -4.76 19.16 -8.14
C SER A 213 -4.10 18.29 -7.08
N ILE A 214 -4.77 17.21 -6.65
CA ILE A 214 -4.30 16.26 -5.65
C ILE A 214 -4.24 14.88 -6.30
N ALA A 215 -3.06 14.28 -6.36
CA ALA A 215 -2.88 12.90 -6.80
C ALA A 215 -2.42 12.05 -5.63
N ASN A 216 -3.24 11.08 -5.23
CA ASN A 216 -2.92 10.08 -4.22
C ASN A 216 -2.41 8.81 -4.89
N TYR A 217 -1.29 8.28 -4.37
CA TYR A 217 -0.61 7.11 -4.90
C TYR A 217 -0.70 5.95 -3.91
N TYR A 218 -1.16 4.82 -4.42
CA TYR A 218 -1.39 3.58 -3.69
C TYR A 218 -0.48 2.48 -4.22
N TYR A 219 -0.34 1.36 -3.51
CA TYR A 219 0.33 0.19 -4.04
C TYR A 219 -0.40 -1.10 -3.67
N LEU A 220 -0.24 -2.12 -4.50
CA LEU A 220 -0.78 -3.45 -4.31
C LEU A 220 0.19 -4.48 -4.89
N ILE A 221 0.41 -5.58 -4.18
CA ILE A 221 1.10 -6.75 -4.75
C ILE A 221 0.02 -7.72 -5.22
N ASN A 222 -0.06 -7.94 -6.54
CA ASN A 222 -1.08 -8.78 -7.14
C ASN A 222 -0.66 -9.30 -8.51
N ASP A 223 -0.88 -10.60 -8.75
CA ASP A 223 -0.64 -11.26 -10.02
C ASP A 223 -1.82 -11.06 -10.99
N ILE A 224 -2.16 -9.80 -11.28
CA ILE A 224 -3.24 -9.53 -12.23
C ILE A 224 -2.89 -10.04 -13.62
N LYS A 225 -3.91 -10.57 -14.30
CA LYS A 225 -3.82 -10.97 -15.70
C LYS A 225 -4.77 -10.08 -16.50
N PRO A 226 -4.26 -9.07 -17.21
CA PRO A 226 -5.11 -8.18 -17.97
C PRO A 226 -6.00 -8.93 -18.96
N ASP A 227 -7.26 -8.58 -18.99
CA ASP A 227 -8.23 -9.08 -19.98
C ASP A 227 -8.53 -7.99 -21.01
N LEU A 228 -7.75 -7.98 -22.10
CA LEU A 228 -7.85 -6.97 -23.14
C LEU A 228 -9.23 -6.95 -23.83
N ASN A 229 -9.99 -8.06 -23.77
CA ASN A 229 -11.34 -8.11 -24.34
C ASN A 229 -12.38 -7.40 -23.45
N ASN A 230 -12.06 -7.22 -22.16
CA ASN A 230 -12.92 -6.57 -21.20
C ASN A 230 -12.48 -5.11 -20.89
N GLN A 231 -11.42 -4.62 -21.56
CA GLN A 231 -11.01 -3.22 -21.46
C GLN A 231 -12.10 -2.28 -21.99
N ARG A 232 -12.21 -1.11 -21.36
CA ARG A 232 -13.17 -0.05 -21.72
C ARG A 232 -12.46 1.29 -21.84
N LEU A 233 -11.50 1.32 -22.76
CA LEU A 233 -10.61 2.47 -22.94
C LEU A 233 -11.38 3.70 -23.45
N GLU A 234 -11.03 4.86 -22.94
CA GLU A 234 -11.53 6.14 -23.43
C GLU A 234 -11.01 6.47 -24.84
N VAL A 235 -11.70 7.37 -25.54
CA VAL A 235 -11.33 7.79 -26.89
C VAL A 235 -9.90 8.34 -26.96
N GLY A 236 -9.45 9.03 -25.88
CA GLY A 236 -8.09 9.56 -25.78
C GLY A 236 -7.04 8.46 -25.70
N GLU A 237 -7.30 7.43 -24.95
CA GLU A 237 -6.43 6.26 -24.76
C GLU A 237 -6.31 5.43 -26.05
N LEU A 238 -7.46 5.18 -26.69
CA LEU A 238 -7.49 4.48 -27.99
C LEU A 238 -6.67 5.21 -29.05
N LYS A 239 -6.74 6.54 -29.12
CA LYS A 239 -5.94 7.34 -30.05
C LYS A 239 -4.46 7.36 -29.70
N GLY A 240 -4.13 7.25 -28.41
CA GLY A 240 -2.77 7.26 -27.90
C GLY A 240 -2.04 5.92 -27.99
N ASN A 241 -2.60 4.90 -28.64
CA ASN A 241 -2.08 3.53 -28.67
C ASN A 241 -1.81 2.99 -27.25
N PHE A 242 -2.79 3.09 -26.39
CA PHE A 242 -2.73 2.59 -25.02
C PHE A 242 -2.37 1.11 -24.97
N LYS A 243 -1.46 0.77 -24.09
CA LYS A 243 -1.11 -0.62 -23.77
C LYS A 243 -0.62 -0.74 -22.34
N LEU A 244 -0.84 -1.90 -21.73
CA LEU A 244 -0.21 -2.27 -20.49
C LEU A 244 1.16 -2.88 -20.77
N VAL A 245 2.14 -2.50 -19.98
CA VAL A 245 3.51 -3.02 -20.03
C VAL A 245 3.94 -3.52 -18.67
N PHE A 246 4.66 -4.63 -18.67
CA PHE A 246 5.25 -5.22 -17.46
C PHE A 246 6.74 -4.89 -17.49
N ILE A 247 7.22 -4.22 -16.45
CA ILE A 247 8.60 -3.77 -16.37
C ILE A 247 9.22 -4.29 -15.08
N ASP A 248 10.35 -4.94 -15.21
CA ASP A 248 11.16 -5.41 -14.09
C ASP A 248 11.43 -4.24 -13.10
N ARG A 249 11.20 -4.49 -11.83
CA ARG A 249 11.34 -3.51 -10.75
C ARG A 249 12.71 -2.83 -10.74
N ASP A 250 13.78 -3.60 -11.01
CA ASP A 250 15.14 -3.07 -10.94
C ASP A 250 15.50 -2.18 -12.14
N LYS A 251 14.68 -2.20 -13.21
CA LYS A 251 14.91 -1.45 -14.46
C LYS A 251 13.91 -0.32 -14.68
N VAL A 252 12.82 -0.31 -13.95
CA VAL A 252 11.69 0.58 -14.24
C VAL A 252 12.07 2.06 -14.19
N VAL A 253 12.86 2.47 -13.20
CA VAL A 253 13.27 3.88 -13.05
C VAL A 253 14.10 4.34 -14.25
N ASP A 254 15.11 3.56 -14.65
CA ASP A 254 15.98 3.88 -15.79
C ASP A 254 15.18 4.00 -17.09
N ILE A 255 14.27 3.04 -17.34
CA ILE A 255 13.40 3.05 -18.54
C ILE A 255 12.51 4.29 -18.57
N LEU A 256 11.94 4.67 -17.43
CA LEU A 256 11.07 5.85 -17.36
C LEU A 256 11.87 7.15 -17.52
N GLU A 257 13.05 7.25 -16.91
CA GLU A 257 13.93 8.42 -17.08
C GLU A 257 14.39 8.61 -18.52
N GLU A 258 14.78 7.53 -19.19
CA GLU A 258 15.10 7.56 -20.63
C GLU A 258 13.90 7.98 -21.48
N SER A 259 12.70 7.54 -21.14
CA SER A 259 11.47 7.87 -21.88
C SER A 259 11.11 9.35 -21.84
N LEU A 260 11.56 10.10 -20.81
CA LEU A 260 11.30 11.55 -20.68
C LEU A 260 11.81 12.37 -21.89
N ILE A 261 12.79 11.86 -22.62
CA ILE A 261 13.33 12.53 -23.81
C ILE A 261 12.23 12.73 -24.86
N ASN A 262 11.39 11.71 -25.04
CA ASN A 262 10.36 11.67 -26.09
C ASN A 262 8.92 11.79 -25.53
N ALA A 263 8.77 11.94 -24.22
CA ALA A 263 7.47 12.04 -23.57
C ALA A 263 6.73 13.31 -24.03
N THR A 264 5.48 13.16 -24.44
CA THR A 264 4.61 14.27 -24.87
C THR A 264 4.03 15.04 -23.66
N ARG A 265 3.80 14.33 -22.55
CA ARG A 265 3.30 14.86 -21.27
C ARG A 265 4.32 14.57 -20.17
N LYS A 266 5.47 15.24 -20.20
CA LYS A 266 6.60 14.99 -19.29
C LYS A 266 6.22 14.96 -17.82
N GLY A 267 5.33 15.85 -17.38
CA GLY A 267 4.88 15.91 -15.98
C GLY A 267 4.22 14.61 -15.50
N VAL A 268 3.42 13.95 -16.36
CA VAL A 268 2.76 12.69 -16.03
C VAL A 268 3.79 11.57 -15.79
N THR A 269 4.78 11.45 -16.67
CA THR A 269 5.86 10.47 -16.53
C THR A 269 6.74 10.80 -15.33
N GLN A 270 6.98 12.08 -15.04
CA GLN A 270 7.80 12.52 -13.92
C GLN A 270 7.11 12.20 -12.57
N ASP A 271 5.81 12.45 -12.45
CA ASP A 271 5.03 12.06 -11.28
C ASP A 271 5.05 10.54 -11.08
N THR A 272 5.01 9.77 -12.16
CA THR A 272 5.12 8.30 -12.13
C THR A 272 6.49 7.86 -11.62
N ILE A 273 7.57 8.49 -12.08
CA ILE A 273 8.94 8.22 -11.59
C ILE A 273 9.05 8.52 -10.09
N GLU A 274 8.53 9.66 -9.63
CA GLU A 274 8.55 10.03 -8.21
C GLU A 274 7.77 9.00 -7.35
N ALA A 275 6.61 8.56 -7.84
CA ALA A 275 5.81 7.57 -7.15
C ALA A 275 6.54 6.21 -7.07
N ILE A 276 7.15 5.77 -8.17
CA ILE A 276 7.88 4.49 -8.20
C ILE A 276 9.13 4.58 -7.32
N LYS A 277 9.91 5.66 -7.38
CA LYS A 277 11.07 5.86 -6.49
C LYS A 277 10.66 5.81 -5.01
N GLN A 278 9.55 6.47 -4.65
CA GLN A 278 9.03 6.40 -3.29
C GLN A 278 8.53 5.00 -2.93
N TYR A 279 7.88 4.29 -3.86
CA TYR A 279 7.47 2.90 -3.67
C TYR A 279 8.68 2.00 -3.40
N LEU A 280 9.72 2.08 -4.22
CA LEU A 280 10.95 1.30 -4.07
C LEU A 280 11.66 1.61 -2.75
N TYR A 281 11.85 2.89 -2.42
CA TYR A 281 12.36 3.33 -1.11
C TYR A 281 11.57 2.74 0.05
N ASN A 282 10.30 2.57 -0.18
CA ASN A 282 9.41 1.96 0.79
C ASN A 282 9.58 0.42 0.89
N LEU A 283 10.16 -0.28 -0.04
CA LEU A 283 10.45 -1.70 0.04
C LEU A 283 11.75 -2.01 0.82
N ASP A 284 12.71 -1.07 0.78
CA ASP A 284 13.99 -1.17 1.53
C ASP A 284 13.78 -0.88 3.01
#